data_709684b0a2339177fb62134d648e0fbe
#
_entry.id   709684b0a2339177fb62134d648e0fbe
#
_cell.length_a   1.000
_cell.length_b   1.000
_cell.length_c   1.000
_cell.angle_alpha   90.00
_cell.angle_beta   90.00
_cell.angle_gamma   90.00
#
_symmetry.space_group_name_H-M   'P 1'
#
loop_
_entity.id
_entity.type
_entity.pdbx_description
1 polymer ?
#
loop_
_entity_poly.entity_id
_entity_poly.type
_entity_poly.pdbx_seq_one_letter_code
_entity_poly.pdbx_strand_id
1 'polypeptide(L)'
;MIDIDHAFFVLFPLFYSYKKQYICELNSRNMGIFDKGVKKTNRGFFERLSRAIVGKTEVSDDVLDAIEEALLATDMGVDTTMKIIENLEERVRRDKYVSMDELVDILRDEIAELLNLKDGETSDDVVVPFDFSKKPYVLMVVGVNGVGKTTTIGKLASHLKAMGKKVVLGAADTFRAAAVDQLTIWAERAGVDIVKQGMGADPASVAFDTVKSAVAKDADVVIVDTAGRLHNRVDLMNELTKIRNVMRKVIPDAPHEVLLVLDGSTGQNAFQQAKEFMRATDITALAVTKLDGSAKGGVVVGIVDQFRIPIKFVGIGEGIDDLKVFNKREFVGSLFSKDDIV
;
A
#
# COMPACT_ATOMS: atom_id res chain seq x y z
N MET A 1 26.32 25.35 25.53
CA MET A 1 25.22 25.86 24.71
C MET A 1 25.59 25.43 23.29
N ILE A 2 25.08 24.26 22.87
CA ILE A 2 25.39 23.67 21.54
C ILE A 2 24.41 24.32 20.57
N ASP A 3 24.97 24.95 19.56
CA ASP A 3 24.28 25.74 18.54
C ASP A 3 23.37 24.84 17.73
N ILE A 4 22.05 24.94 17.93
CA ILE A 4 21.00 24.10 17.31
C ILE A 4 20.94 24.35 15.82
N ASP A 5 21.35 25.49 15.31
CA ASP A 5 21.35 25.83 13.88
C ASP A 5 22.45 25.11 13.09
N HIS A 6 23.56 24.74 13.73
CA HIS A 6 24.64 24.02 13.06
C HIS A 6 24.33 22.53 12.88
N ALA A 7 23.54 21.92 13.77
CA ALA A 7 23.09 20.54 13.68
C ALA A 7 22.05 20.36 12.56
N PHE A 8 21.22 21.36 12.31
CA PHE A 8 20.18 21.33 11.27
C PHE A 8 20.80 21.38 9.84
N PHE A 9 21.87 22.17 9.66
CA PHE A 9 22.54 22.31 8.36
C PHE A 9 23.39 21.09 7.95
N VAL A 10 23.86 20.29 8.88
CA VAL A 10 24.67 19.10 8.63
C VAL A 10 23.82 17.84 8.44
N LEU A 11 22.67 17.75 9.14
CA LEU A 11 21.77 16.58 9.08
C LEU A 11 20.84 16.60 7.84
N PHE A 12 20.46 17.78 7.36
CA PHE A 12 19.55 17.94 6.22
C PHE A 12 20.12 17.39 4.89
N PRO A 13 21.40 17.64 4.52
CA PRO A 13 22.00 17.05 3.33
C PRO A 13 22.19 15.54 3.45
N LEU A 14 22.49 15.01 4.64
CA LEU A 14 22.64 13.58 4.87
C LEU A 14 21.29 12.85 4.77
N PHE A 15 20.22 13.44 5.29
CA PHE A 15 18.86 12.91 5.19
C PHE A 15 18.36 12.93 3.73
N TYR A 16 18.64 14.01 3.00
CA TYR A 16 18.30 14.14 1.59
C TYR A 16 19.12 13.20 0.69
N SER A 17 20.40 13.03 0.98
CA SER A 17 21.28 12.07 0.29
C SER A 17 20.84 10.63 0.55
N TYR A 18 20.47 10.29 1.77
CA TYR A 18 19.97 8.97 2.15
C TYR A 18 18.61 8.65 1.49
N LYS A 19 17.71 9.64 1.48
CA LYS A 19 16.42 9.57 0.77
C LYS A 19 16.64 9.33 -0.74
N LYS A 20 17.58 10.05 -1.34
CA LYS A 20 17.92 9.94 -2.77
C LYS A 20 18.60 8.62 -3.12
N GLN A 21 19.48 8.12 -2.27
CA GLN A 21 20.16 6.84 -2.46
C GLN A 21 19.18 5.66 -2.31
N TYR A 22 18.29 5.72 -1.33
CA TYR A 22 17.22 4.74 -1.10
C TYR A 22 16.25 4.66 -2.29
N ILE A 23 15.80 5.83 -2.78
CA ILE A 23 14.94 5.93 -3.97
C ILE A 23 15.70 5.48 -5.22
N CYS A 24 16.98 5.77 -5.34
CA CYS A 24 17.81 5.39 -6.50
C CYS A 24 18.08 3.88 -6.55
N GLU A 25 18.34 3.22 -5.41
CA GLU A 25 18.52 1.77 -5.34
C GLU A 25 17.22 1.00 -5.60
N LEU A 26 16.09 1.53 -5.13
CA LEU A 26 14.76 0.97 -5.44
C LEU A 26 14.37 1.21 -6.91
N ASN A 27 14.62 2.39 -7.46
CA ASN A 27 14.24 2.74 -8.83
C ASN A 27 15.17 2.11 -9.89
N SER A 28 16.47 1.92 -9.62
CA SER A 28 17.37 1.27 -10.59
C SER A 28 17.03 -0.21 -10.85
N ARG A 29 16.31 -0.84 -9.93
CA ARG A 29 15.77 -2.20 -10.09
C ARG A 29 14.32 -2.24 -10.59
N ASN A 30 13.64 -1.08 -10.72
CA ASN A 30 12.17 -1.01 -10.85
C ASN A 30 11.65 -0.41 -12.18
N MET A 31 12.50 0.05 -13.10
CA MET A 31 12.01 0.59 -14.38
C MET A 31 11.27 -0.46 -15.20
N GLY A 32 9.96 -0.27 -15.39
CA GLY A 32 9.13 -1.06 -16.29
C GLY A 32 8.51 -2.34 -15.71
N ILE A 33 8.49 -2.55 -14.38
CA ILE A 33 8.07 -3.83 -13.78
C ILE A 33 6.55 -3.91 -13.57
N PHE A 34 5.85 -2.79 -13.38
CA PHE A 34 4.38 -2.76 -13.36
C PHE A 34 3.77 -3.29 -14.68
N ASP A 35 4.48 -3.10 -15.79
CA ASP A 35 4.08 -3.55 -17.12
C ASP A 35 3.80 -5.06 -17.24
N LYS A 36 4.47 -5.92 -16.48
CA LYS A 36 4.32 -7.38 -16.61
C LYS A 36 3.17 -7.95 -15.78
N GLY A 37 2.88 -7.37 -14.62
CA GLY A 37 1.86 -7.89 -13.69
C GLY A 37 0.46 -7.36 -13.99
N VAL A 38 0.34 -6.10 -14.36
CA VAL A 38 -0.96 -5.40 -14.50
C VAL A 38 -1.51 -5.45 -15.94
N LYS A 39 -0.70 -5.81 -16.96
CA LYS A 39 -1.13 -5.91 -18.38
C LYS A 39 -2.36 -6.81 -18.63
N LYS A 40 -2.61 -7.84 -17.82
CA LYS A 40 -3.83 -8.66 -17.95
C LYS A 40 -5.10 -7.96 -17.47
N THR A 41 -4.97 -7.02 -16.55
CA THR A 41 -6.05 -6.29 -15.89
C THR A 41 -6.70 -5.28 -16.82
N ASN A 42 -5.92 -4.68 -17.71
CA ASN A 42 -6.29 -3.46 -18.42
C ASN A 42 -7.07 -3.72 -19.73
N ARG A 43 -6.95 -4.92 -20.31
CA ARG A 43 -7.53 -5.21 -21.61
C ARG A 43 -9.03 -4.91 -21.69
N GLY A 44 -9.79 -5.25 -20.67
CA GLY A 44 -11.24 -5.02 -20.64
C GLY A 44 -11.65 -3.56 -20.50
N PHE A 45 -10.91 -2.77 -19.71
CA PHE A 45 -11.13 -1.34 -19.53
C PHE A 45 -10.81 -0.59 -20.83
N PHE A 46 -9.61 -0.83 -21.37
CA PHE A 46 -9.17 -0.16 -22.61
C PHE A 46 -9.97 -0.55 -23.83
N GLU A 47 -10.39 -1.81 -23.96
CA GLU A 47 -11.28 -2.20 -25.05
C GLU A 47 -12.63 -1.48 -25.00
N ARG A 48 -13.14 -1.15 -23.81
CA ARG A 48 -14.37 -0.37 -23.65
C ARG A 48 -14.12 1.10 -23.94
N LEU A 49 -13.07 1.67 -23.35
CA LEU A 49 -12.67 3.06 -23.56
C LEU A 49 -12.31 3.31 -25.02
N SER A 50 -11.51 2.45 -25.66
CA SER A 50 -11.17 2.56 -27.08
C SER A 50 -12.41 2.49 -27.96
N ARG A 51 -13.35 1.57 -27.71
CA ARG A 51 -14.62 1.51 -28.46
C ARG A 51 -15.44 2.78 -28.33
N ALA A 52 -15.41 3.42 -27.18
CA ALA A 52 -16.13 4.68 -26.93
C ALA A 52 -15.49 5.88 -27.64
N ILE A 53 -14.16 5.87 -27.77
CA ILE A 53 -13.34 6.99 -28.25
C ILE A 53 -13.04 6.88 -29.75
N VAL A 54 -12.89 5.66 -30.29
CA VAL A 54 -12.50 5.43 -31.70
C VAL A 54 -13.47 6.14 -32.66
N GLY A 55 -12.92 7.02 -33.50
CA GLY A 55 -13.65 7.75 -34.54
C GLY A 55 -14.39 9.00 -34.05
N LYS A 56 -14.26 9.40 -32.78
CA LYS A 56 -14.81 10.66 -32.26
C LYS A 56 -13.72 11.74 -32.25
N THR A 57 -14.08 12.95 -32.66
CA THR A 57 -13.18 14.11 -32.72
C THR A 57 -13.43 15.11 -31.59
N GLU A 58 -14.51 14.95 -30.85
CA GLU A 58 -14.93 15.86 -29.77
C GLU A 58 -15.35 15.02 -28.55
N VAL A 59 -15.13 15.57 -27.35
CA VAL A 59 -15.62 15.02 -26.09
C VAL A 59 -17.12 15.30 -25.99
N SER A 60 -17.93 14.28 -26.23
CA SER A 60 -19.39 14.33 -26.10
C SER A 60 -19.84 13.61 -24.83
N ASP A 61 -21.08 13.84 -24.42
CA ASP A 61 -21.69 13.15 -23.27
C ASP A 61 -21.57 11.63 -23.39
N ASP A 62 -21.76 11.06 -24.59
CA ASP A 62 -21.56 9.63 -24.84
C ASP A 62 -20.13 9.14 -24.52
N VAL A 63 -19.11 10.00 -24.67
CA VAL A 63 -17.70 9.64 -24.33
C VAL A 63 -17.54 9.65 -22.81
N LEU A 64 -18.11 10.62 -22.13
CA LEU A 64 -18.07 10.74 -20.67
C LEU A 64 -18.83 9.57 -20.02
N ASP A 65 -20.01 9.23 -20.53
CA ASP A 65 -20.80 8.07 -20.07
C ASP A 65 -19.99 6.75 -20.21
N ALA A 66 -19.29 6.60 -21.34
CA ALA A 66 -18.47 5.41 -21.55
C ALA A 66 -17.22 5.36 -20.65
N ILE A 67 -16.63 6.52 -20.31
CA ILE A 67 -15.55 6.60 -19.32
C ILE A 67 -16.11 6.23 -17.94
N GLU A 68 -17.27 6.75 -17.57
CA GLU A 68 -17.94 6.43 -16.31
C GLU A 68 -18.17 4.91 -16.18
N GLU A 69 -18.80 4.29 -17.20
CA GLU A 69 -19.04 2.84 -17.21
C GLU A 69 -17.72 2.04 -17.08
N ALA A 70 -16.68 2.50 -17.77
CA ALA A 70 -15.37 1.84 -17.72
C ALA A 70 -14.74 1.96 -16.32
N LEU A 71 -14.79 3.12 -15.67
CA LEU A 71 -14.29 3.34 -14.30
C LEU A 71 -15.05 2.49 -13.29
N LEU A 72 -16.39 2.46 -13.37
CA LEU A 72 -17.23 1.62 -12.50
C LEU A 72 -16.88 0.13 -12.63
N ALA A 73 -16.57 -0.33 -13.84
CA ALA A 73 -16.17 -1.72 -14.08
C ALA A 73 -14.84 -2.10 -13.43
N THR A 74 -14.02 -1.14 -12.99
CA THR A 74 -12.80 -1.38 -12.21
C THR A 74 -13.03 -1.54 -10.70
N ASP A 75 -14.27 -1.53 -10.25
CA ASP A 75 -14.66 -1.51 -8.82
C ASP A 75 -14.20 -0.24 -8.06
N MET A 76 -13.97 0.88 -8.76
CA MET A 76 -13.53 2.14 -8.16
C MET A 76 -14.57 2.72 -7.18
N GLY A 77 -15.83 2.41 -7.40
CA GLY A 77 -16.95 2.92 -6.61
C GLY A 77 -17.60 4.16 -7.22
N VAL A 78 -18.89 4.31 -6.99
CA VAL A 78 -19.73 5.36 -7.64
C VAL A 78 -19.26 6.75 -7.25
N ASP A 79 -19.06 7.04 -5.96
CA ASP A 79 -18.72 8.37 -5.47
C ASP A 79 -17.39 8.87 -6.06
N THR A 80 -16.36 8.02 -6.09
CA THR A 80 -15.06 8.36 -6.66
C THR A 80 -15.13 8.51 -8.18
N THR A 81 -15.91 7.66 -8.87
CA THR A 81 -16.13 7.75 -10.32
C THR A 81 -16.80 9.06 -10.68
N MET A 82 -17.89 9.42 -10.02
CA MET A 82 -18.61 10.69 -10.28
C MET A 82 -17.69 11.90 -10.09
N LYS A 83 -16.88 11.91 -9.04
CA LYS A 83 -15.91 12.97 -8.78
C LYS A 83 -14.88 13.11 -9.91
N ILE A 84 -14.39 12.00 -10.46
CA ILE A 84 -13.47 12.02 -11.60
C ILE A 84 -14.18 12.58 -12.85
N ILE A 85 -15.41 12.15 -13.12
CA ILE A 85 -16.18 12.61 -14.28
C ILE A 85 -16.47 14.12 -14.17
N GLU A 86 -16.92 14.61 -13.01
CA GLU A 86 -17.17 16.04 -12.77
C GLU A 86 -15.89 16.88 -12.99
N ASN A 87 -14.74 16.45 -12.45
CA ASN A 87 -13.46 17.13 -12.66
C ASN A 87 -13.05 17.11 -14.14
N LEU A 88 -13.24 15.97 -14.82
CA LEU A 88 -12.94 15.81 -16.24
C LEU A 88 -13.79 16.75 -17.11
N GLU A 89 -15.09 16.82 -16.85
CA GLU A 89 -16.00 17.75 -17.53
C GLU A 89 -15.57 19.21 -17.33
N GLU A 90 -15.22 19.59 -16.09
CA GLU A 90 -14.78 20.95 -15.79
C GLU A 90 -13.51 21.31 -16.56
N ARG A 91 -12.54 20.40 -16.62
CA ARG A 91 -11.30 20.61 -17.39
C ARG A 91 -11.55 20.70 -18.88
N VAL A 92 -12.37 19.82 -19.45
CA VAL A 92 -12.74 19.86 -20.88
C VAL A 92 -13.44 21.18 -21.25
N ARG A 93 -14.37 21.66 -20.40
CA ARG A 93 -15.03 22.94 -20.63
C ARG A 93 -14.07 24.14 -20.59
N ARG A 94 -13.11 24.11 -19.67
CA ARG A 94 -12.13 25.18 -19.50
C ARG A 94 -11.15 25.25 -20.66
N ASP A 95 -10.63 24.09 -21.11
CA ASP A 95 -9.55 24.01 -22.09
C ASP A 95 -10.06 24.06 -23.55
N LYS A 96 -11.37 24.17 -23.77
CA LYS A 96 -12.15 24.43 -25.02
C LYS A 96 -11.98 23.43 -26.17
N TYR A 97 -10.84 22.78 -26.30
CA TYR A 97 -10.58 21.72 -27.27
C TYR A 97 -9.62 20.72 -26.67
N VAL A 98 -10.05 19.49 -26.59
CA VAL A 98 -9.26 18.39 -26.03
C VAL A 98 -9.32 17.25 -27.03
N SER A 99 -8.17 16.85 -27.54
CA SER A 99 -8.06 15.63 -28.33
C SER A 99 -8.28 14.39 -27.46
N MET A 100 -8.57 13.25 -28.08
CA MET A 100 -8.77 12.01 -27.34
C MET A 100 -7.53 11.57 -26.54
N ASP A 101 -6.32 11.82 -27.07
CA ASP A 101 -5.07 11.54 -26.36
C ASP A 101 -4.90 12.44 -25.14
N GLU A 102 -5.25 13.72 -25.25
CA GLU A 102 -5.25 14.68 -24.15
C GLU A 102 -6.29 14.32 -23.10
N LEU A 103 -7.47 13.85 -23.50
CA LEU A 103 -8.52 13.39 -22.58
C LEU A 103 -8.03 12.23 -21.70
N VAL A 104 -7.31 11.26 -22.28
CA VAL A 104 -6.73 10.15 -21.53
C VAL A 104 -5.64 10.64 -20.56
N ASP A 105 -4.82 11.60 -20.98
CA ASP A 105 -3.79 12.18 -20.11
C ASP A 105 -4.42 12.97 -18.96
N ILE A 106 -5.49 13.76 -19.24
CA ILE A 106 -6.27 14.46 -18.20
C ILE A 106 -6.88 13.45 -17.21
N LEU A 107 -7.49 12.37 -17.71
CA LEU A 107 -8.06 11.32 -16.85
C LEU A 107 -7.01 10.69 -15.94
N ARG A 108 -5.80 10.43 -16.46
CA ARG A 108 -4.68 9.93 -15.65
C ARG A 108 -4.26 10.89 -14.56
N ASP A 109 -4.16 12.18 -14.91
CA ASP A 109 -3.80 13.23 -13.96
C ASP A 109 -4.85 13.36 -12.85
N GLU A 110 -6.15 13.37 -13.18
CA GLU A 110 -7.23 13.42 -12.19
C GLU A 110 -7.18 12.23 -11.22
N ILE A 111 -6.95 11.02 -11.74
CA ILE A 111 -6.83 9.84 -10.90
C ILE A 111 -5.56 9.90 -10.03
N ALA A 112 -4.44 10.37 -10.59
CA ALA A 112 -3.21 10.54 -9.83
C ALA A 112 -3.36 11.59 -8.73
N GLU A 113 -4.16 12.63 -8.95
CA GLU A 113 -4.48 13.65 -7.95
C GLU A 113 -5.29 13.09 -6.78
N LEU A 114 -6.25 12.21 -7.02
CA LEU A 114 -7.00 11.54 -5.95
C LEU A 114 -6.11 10.68 -5.04
N LEU A 115 -4.99 10.19 -5.56
CA LEU A 115 -3.99 9.44 -4.80
C LEU A 115 -3.05 10.34 -3.97
N ASN A 116 -3.15 11.68 -4.10
CA ASN A 116 -2.45 12.63 -3.24
C ASN A 116 -3.20 12.79 -1.92
N LEU A 117 -2.50 12.65 -0.81
CA LEU A 117 -3.11 12.68 0.52
C LEU A 117 -3.06 14.05 1.18
N LYS A 118 -2.17 14.92 0.75
CA LYS A 118 -2.01 16.28 1.28
C LYS A 118 -2.13 17.30 0.16
N ASP A 119 -2.96 18.31 0.40
CA ASP A 119 -3.05 19.48 -0.47
C ASP A 119 -1.67 20.17 -0.51
N GLY A 120 -1.10 20.28 -1.69
CA GLY A 120 0.17 20.96 -1.92
C GLY A 120 1.43 20.11 -1.81
N GLU A 121 1.38 18.81 -1.54
CA GLU A 121 2.53 17.93 -1.78
C GLU A 121 2.73 17.71 -3.27
N THR A 122 3.46 18.62 -3.90
CA THR A 122 4.00 18.43 -5.24
C THR A 122 5.16 17.44 -5.17
N SER A 123 5.10 16.44 -6.02
CA SER A 123 6.25 15.83 -6.69
C SER A 123 6.85 14.52 -6.24
N ASP A 124 6.68 14.02 -5.03
CA ASP A 124 7.24 12.69 -4.79
C ASP A 124 6.18 11.64 -5.22
N ASP A 125 6.30 11.14 -6.44
CA ASP A 125 5.46 10.04 -6.95
C ASP A 125 5.67 8.73 -6.16
N VAL A 126 6.70 8.69 -5.31
CA VAL A 126 7.10 7.55 -4.50
C VAL A 126 6.97 7.87 -3.01
N VAL A 127 6.20 7.07 -2.29
CA VAL A 127 6.05 7.16 -0.83
C VAL A 127 7.31 6.63 -0.14
N VAL A 128 7.84 7.35 0.88
CA VAL A 128 8.90 6.82 1.74
C VAL A 128 8.30 5.76 2.66
N PRO A 129 8.68 4.47 2.51
CA PRO A 129 7.94 3.40 3.19
C PRO A 129 8.21 3.30 4.69
N PHE A 130 9.38 3.76 5.18
CA PHE A 130 9.76 3.63 6.59
C PHE A 130 10.40 4.90 7.13
N ASP A 131 10.05 5.25 8.38
CA ASP A 131 10.72 6.30 9.14
C ASP A 131 11.79 5.70 10.05
N PHE A 132 13.02 5.57 9.57
CA PHE A 132 14.15 5.05 10.35
C PHE A 132 14.70 6.05 11.40
N SER A 133 14.08 7.20 11.63
CA SER A 133 14.37 8.03 12.77
C SER A 133 13.90 7.36 14.08
N LYS A 134 12.94 6.44 13.98
CA LYS A 134 12.44 5.61 15.08
C LYS A 134 13.24 4.30 15.16
N LYS A 135 13.76 3.96 16.34
CA LYS A 135 14.54 2.73 16.55
C LYS A 135 14.16 2.03 17.87
N PRO A 136 13.61 0.79 17.78
CA PRO A 136 13.17 0.13 16.56
C PRO A 136 11.91 0.78 15.97
N TYR A 137 11.80 0.83 14.64
CA TYR A 137 10.55 1.15 13.97
C TYR A 137 9.58 -0.04 14.08
N VAL A 138 8.43 0.18 14.70
CA VAL A 138 7.45 -0.89 15.00
C VAL A 138 6.30 -0.85 14.02
N LEU A 139 6.18 -1.90 13.21
CA LEU A 139 5.14 -2.10 12.22
C LEU A 139 4.18 -3.21 12.69
N MET A 140 2.91 -2.91 12.84
CA MET A 140 1.84 -3.87 13.08
C MET A 140 1.11 -4.16 11.77
N VAL A 141 1.07 -5.42 11.33
CA VAL A 141 0.44 -5.80 10.06
C VAL A 141 -0.92 -6.44 10.34
N VAL A 142 -1.98 -5.87 9.75
CA VAL A 142 -3.38 -6.29 9.92
C VAL A 142 -4.04 -6.58 8.58
N GLY A 143 -5.20 -7.25 8.60
CA GLY A 143 -5.97 -7.60 7.40
C GLY A 143 -6.63 -8.97 7.55
N VAL A 144 -7.57 -9.31 6.69
CA VAL A 144 -8.27 -10.61 6.76
C VAL A 144 -7.34 -11.78 6.40
N ASN A 145 -7.79 -13.01 6.69
CA ASN A 145 -7.04 -14.20 6.30
C ASN A 145 -7.02 -14.36 4.77
N GLY A 146 -5.88 -14.77 4.22
CA GLY A 146 -5.73 -15.03 2.78
C GLY A 146 -5.37 -13.82 1.91
N VAL A 147 -5.33 -12.60 2.47
CA VAL A 147 -4.92 -11.39 1.71
C VAL A 147 -3.40 -11.30 1.48
N GLY A 148 -2.60 -12.17 2.08
CA GLY A 148 -1.15 -12.16 1.88
C GLY A 148 -0.35 -11.45 2.98
N LYS A 149 -0.88 -11.26 4.20
CA LYS A 149 -0.15 -10.63 5.32
C LYS A 149 1.21 -11.26 5.57
N THR A 150 1.25 -12.55 5.90
CA THR A 150 2.48 -13.27 6.23
C THR A 150 3.50 -13.24 5.07
N THR A 151 3.02 -13.35 3.83
CA THR A 151 3.85 -13.22 2.63
C THR A 151 4.43 -11.82 2.48
N THR A 152 3.60 -10.78 2.69
CA THR A 152 4.04 -9.37 2.67
C THR A 152 5.10 -9.11 3.73
N ILE A 153 4.89 -9.61 4.96
CA ILE A 153 5.87 -9.52 6.06
C ILE A 153 7.20 -10.16 5.66
N GLY A 154 7.16 -11.38 5.10
CA GLY A 154 8.36 -12.09 4.66
C GLY A 154 9.14 -11.34 3.59
N LYS A 155 8.44 -10.77 2.60
CA LYS A 155 9.06 -9.94 1.54
C LYS A 155 9.65 -8.65 2.12
N LEU A 156 8.93 -7.95 3.00
CA LEU A 156 9.42 -6.76 3.69
C LEU A 156 10.67 -7.06 4.52
N ALA A 157 10.65 -8.16 5.30
CA ALA A 157 11.80 -8.58 6.09
C ALA A 157 13.04 -8.85 5.22
N SER A 158 12.84 -9.50 4.07
CA SER A 158 13.93 -9.77 3.12
C SER A 158 14.51 -8.49 2.51
N HIS A 159 13.65 -7.54 2.11
CA HIS A 159 14.10 -6.25 1.58
C HIS A 159 14.84 -5.43 2.63
N LEU A 160 14.32 -5.35 3.86
CA LEU A 160 14.95 -4.64 4.97
C LEU A 160 16.33 -5.26 5.32
N LYS A 161 16.41 -6.60 5.32
CA LYS A 161 17.66 -7.31 5.55
C LYS A 161 18.69 -7.04 4.47
N ALA A 162 18.27 -7.03 3.20
CA ALA A 162 19.12 -6.67 2.06
C ALA A 162 19.66 -5.23 2.15
N MET A 163 18.92 -4.33 2.81
CA MET A 163 19.34 -2.95 3.15
C MET A 163 20.26 -2.89 4.39
N GLY A 164 20.68 -4.02 4.94
CA GLY A 164 21.52 -4.09 6.13
C GLY A 164 20.80 -3.81 7.44
N LYS A 165 19.45 -3.75 7.44
CA LYS A 165 18.66 -3.53 8.66
C LYS A 165 18.55 -4.77 9.51
N LYS A 166 18.58 -4.60 10.83
CA LYS A 166 18.33 -5.63 11.80
C LYS A 166 16.84 -5.73 12.11
N VAL A 167 16.22 -6.83 11.67
CA VAL A 167 14.76 -7.03 11.72
C VAL A 167 14.42 -8.12 12.72
N VAL A 168 13.33 -7.90 13.48
CA VAL A 168 12.73 -8.91 14.37
C VAL A 168 11.27 -9.08 13.98
N LEU A 169 10.85 -10.32 13.72
CA LEU A 169 9.47 -10.68 13.43
C LEU A 169 8.77 -11.20 14.68
N GLY A 170 7.46 -10.89 14.79
CA GLY A 170 6.58 -11.41 15.84
C GLY A 170 5.43 -12.21 15.26
N ALA A 171 5.30 -13.49 15.65
CA ALA A 171 4.24 -14.38 15.18
C ALA A 171 3.01 -14.31 16.11
N ALA A 172 2.23 -13.21 16.03
CA ALA A 172 1.07 -13.02 16.90
C ALA A 172 -0.25 -13.59 16.33
N ASP A 173 -0.26 -14.24 15.14
CA ASP A 173 -1.39 -15.09 14.69
C ASP A 173 -1.29 -16.50 15.31
N THR A 174 -1.35 -16.56 16.64
CA THR A 174 -1.05 -17.75 17.47
C THR A 174 -2.09 -18.86 17.34
N PHE A 175 -3.26 -18.58 16.82
CA PHE A 175 -4.34 -19.55 16.65
C PHE A 175 -4.26 -20.32 15.33
N ARG A 176 -3.33 -19.95 14.44
CA ARG A 176 -3.11 -20.61 13.16
C ARG A 176 -1.69 -21.17 13.07
N ALA A 177 -1.54 -22.47 13.39
CA ALA A 177 -0.25 -23.13 13.31
C ALA A 177 0.44 -22.89 11.96
N ALA A 178 -0.29 -23.05 10.86
CA ALA A 178 0.23 -22.83 9.52
C ALA A 178 0.73 -21.39 9.28
N ALA A 179 0.16 -20.37 9.94
CA ALA A 179 0.63 -18.99 9.82
C ALA A 179 1.95 -18.80 10.55
N VAL A 180 2.09 -19.35 11.79
CA VAL A 180 3.33 -19.31 12.55
C VAL A 180 4.45 -20.08 11.83
N ASP A 181 4.15 -21.25 11.27
CA ASP A 181 5.11 -22.05 10.51
C ASP A 181 5.53 -21.31 9.23
N GLN A 182 4.59 -20.72 8.50
CA GLN A 182 4.87 -19.93 7.31
C GLN A 182 5.76 -18.73 7.62
N LEU A 183 5.47 -18.00 8.69
CA LEU A 183 6.30 -16.86 9.11
C LEU A 183 7.70 -17.31 9.55
N THR A 184 7.80 -18.48 10.18
CA THR A 184 9.09 -19.08 10.56
C THR A 184 9.94 -19.37 9.32
N ILE A 185 9.36 -19.98 8.28
CA ILE A 185 10.04 -20.23 7.00
C ILE A 185 10.51 -18.92 6.35
N TRP A 186 9.68 -17.87 6.39
CA TRP A 186 10.08 -16.58 5.88
C TRP A 186 11.23 -15.95 6.69
N ALA A 187 11.19 -16.05 8.02
CA ALA A 187 12.27 -15.56 8.89
C ALA A 187 13.61 -16.26 8.58
N GLU A 188 13.59 -17.58 8.42
CA GLU A 188 14.75 -18.38 8.04
C GLU A 188 15.31 -17.99 6.68
N ARG A 189 14.43 -17.87 5.66
CA ARG A 189 14.82 -17.46 4.29
C ARG A 189 15.41 -16.05 4.25
N ALA A 190 14.86 -15.13 5.00
CA ALA A 190 15.35 -13.75 5.08
C ALA A 190 16.57 -13.59 6.00
N GLY A 191 16.89 -14.60 6.82
CA GLY A 191 17.96 -14.54 7.81
C GLY A 191 17.70 -13.49 8.89
N VAL A 192 16.46 -13.43 9.40
CA VAL A 192 16.02 -12.50 10.44
C VAL A 192 15.49 -13.24 11.66
N ASP A 193 15.52 -12.57 12.82
CA ASP A 193 15.04 -13.15 14.06
C ASP A 193 13.50 -13.20 14.08
N ILE A 194 12.97 -14.25 14.74
CA ILE A 194 11.54 -14.41 14.99
C ILE A 194 11.25 -14.69 16.46
N VAL A 195 10.22 -14.04 16.99
CA VAL A 195 9.65 -14.31 18.31
C VAL A 195 8.31 -15.00 18.12
N LYS A 196 8.17 -16.20 18.69
CA LYS A 196 6.96 -17.02 18.66
C LYS A 196 6.76 -17.71 19.99
N GLN A 197 5.53 -18.03 20.31
CA GLN A 197 5.15 -18.82 21.48
C GLN A 197 4.36 -20.05 21.05
N GLY A 198 3.96 -20.89 22.00
CA GLY A 198 3.16 -22.08 21.75
C GLY A 198 1.80 -21.75 21.11
N MET A 199 1.23 -22.75 20.45
CA MET A 199 -0.11 -22.65 19.84
C MET A 199 -1.15 -22.17 20.86
N GLY A 200 -1.98 -21.18 20.48
CA GLY A 200 -3.01 -20.61 21.36
C GLY A 200 -2.49 -19.67 22.45
N ALA A 201 -1.21 -19.34 22.45
CA ALA A 201 -0.67 -18.30 23.34
C ALA A 201 -1.37 -16.96 23.11
N ASP A 202 -1.36 -16.07 24.09
CA ASP A 202 -1.95 -14.73 23.96
C ASP A 202 -1.18 -13.91 22.92
N PRO A 203 -1.82 -13.48 21.81
CA PRO A 203 -1.20 -12.66 20.77
C PRO A 203 -0.50 -11.40 21.31
N ALA A 204 -1.09 -10.79 22.35
CA ALA A 204 -0.52 -9.62 23.00
C ALA A 204 0.79 -9.95 23.74
N SER A 205 0.92 -11.14 24.35
CA SER A 205 2.18 -11.59 24.93
C SER A 205 3.28 -11.71 23.90
N VAL A 206 2.97 -12.31 22.73
CA VAL A 206 3.94 -12.43 21.63
C VAL A 206 4.39 -11.05 21.15
N ALA A 207 3.45 -10.14 20.96
CA ALA A 207 3.76 -8.77 20.52
C ALA A 207 4.63 -8.02 21.54
N PHE A 208 4.33 -8.14 22.83
CA PHE A 208 5.13 -7.56 23.92
C PHE A 208 6.56 -8.09 23.90
N ASP A 209 6.70 -9.42 23.87
CA ASP A 209 8.02 -10.08 23.88
C ASP A 209 8.82 -9.75 22.61
N THR A 210 8.14 -9.61 21.49
CA THR A 210 8.79 -9.21 20.23
C THR A 210 9.41 -7.81 20.32
N VAL A 211 8.64 -6.82 20.76
CA VAL A 211 9.14 -5.44 20.90
C VAL A 211 10.24 -5.37 21.95
N LYS A 212 10.07 -6.05 23.09
CA LYS A 212 11.07 -6.13 24.15
C LYS A 212 12.38 -6.80 23.67
N SER A 213 12.27 -7.89 22.92
CA SER A 213 13.43 -8.58 22.32
C SER A 213 14.16 -7.67 21.33
N ALA A 214 13.40 -6.92 20.51
CA ALA A 214 13.97 -6.02 19.52
C ALA A 214 14.75 -4.87 20.18
N VAL A 215 14.22 -4.27 21.24
CA VAL A 215 14.93 -3.25 22.03
C VAL A 215 16.21 -3.83 22.62
N ALA A 216 16.15 -5.01 23.24
CA ALA A 216 17.32 -5.67 23.84
C ALA A 216 18.40 -6.02 22.82
N LYS A 217 18.01 -6.31 21.59
CA LYS A 217 18.92 -6.64 20.47
C LYS A 217 19.38 -5.43 19.68
N ASP A 218 18.97 -4.23 20.02
CA ASP A 218 19.22 -3.01 19.23
C ASP A 218 18.78 -3.18 17.76
N ALA A 219 17.58 -3.71 17.55
CA ALA A 219 17.02 -3.91 16.22
C ALA A 219 16.61 -2.57 15.58
N ASP A 220 16.60 -2.52 14.24
CA ASP A 220 16.17 -1.33 13.50
C ASP A 220 14.65 -1.37 13.25
N VAL A 221 14.10 -2.56 13.01
CA VAL A 221 12.68 -2.74 12.64
C VAL A 221 12.07 -3.94 13.35
N VAL A 222 10.84 -3.76 13.80
CA VAL A 222 9.96 -4.84 14.30
C VAL A 222 8.76 -4.96 13.37
N ILE A 223 8.42 -6.18 12.96
CA ILE A 223 7.19 -6.45 12.20
C ILE A 223 6.39 -7.52 12.93
N VAL A 224 5.15 -7.20 13.30
CA VAL A 224 4.25 -8.11 14.01
C VAL A 224 3.13 -8.58 13.10
N ASP A 225 3.07 -9.89 12.84
CA ASP A 225 1.95 -10.54 12.13
C ASP A 225 0.78 -10.74 13.10
N THR A 226 -0.44 -10.36 12.71
CA THR A 226 -1.64 -10.48 13.54
C THR A 226 -2.68 -11.41 12.92
N ALA A 227 -3.61 -11.90 13.73
CA ALA A 227 -4.76 -12.65 13.25
C ALA A 227 -5.65 -11.81 12.30
N GLY A 228 -6.40 -12.49 11.43
CA GLY A 228 -7.26 -11.84 10.43
C GLY A 228 -8.69 -12.40 10.40
N ARG A 229 -9.25 -12.77 11.54
CA ARG A 229 -10.57 -13.42 11.65
C ARG A 229 -11.72 -12.42 11.68
N LEU A 230 -12.02 -11.80 10.54
CA LEU A 230 -13.04 -10.75 10.47
C LEU A 230 -14.49 -11.24 10.77
N HIS A 231 -14.75 -12.54 10.65
CA HIS A 231 -16.05 -13.12 11.00
C HIS A 231 -16.40 -12.98 12.50
N ASN A 232 -15.41 -12.88 13.39
CA ASN A 232 -15.59 -12.52 14.80
C ASN A 232 -14.99 -11.13 15.05
N ARG A 233 -15.67 -10.11 14.55
CA ARG A 233 -15.18 -8.72 14.49
C ARG A 233 -14.82 -8.17 15.87
N VAL A 234 -15.70 -8.36 16.85
CA VAL A 234 -15.53 -7.79 18.19
C VAL A 234 -14.27 -8.33 18.86
N ASP A 235 -14.07 -9.64 18.80
CA ASP A 235 -12.90 -10.27 19.42
C ASP A 235 -11.61 -9.87 18.71
N LEU A 236 -11.61 -9.84 17.37
CA LEU A 236 -10.45 -9.37 16.60
C LEU A 236 -10.08 -7.94 16.96
N MET A 237 -11.07 -7.05 17.08
CA MET A 237 -10.85 -5.65 17.41
C MET A 237 -10.29 -5.46 18.82
N ASN A 238 -10.83 -6.21 19.79
CA ASN A 238 -10.32 -6.24 21.15
C ASN A 238 -8.87 -6.76 21.19
N GLU A 239 -8.57 -7.81 20.40
CA GLU A 239 -7.23 -8.39 20.28
C GLU A 239 -6.24 -7.38 19.70
N LEU A 240 -6.56 -6.73 18.57
CA LEU A 240 -5.70 -5.71 17.95
C LEU A 240 -5.46 -4.51 18.89
N THR A 241 -6.50 -4.07 19.60
CA THR A 241 -6.37 -3.01 20.62
C THR A 241 -5.47 -3.45 21.76
N LYS A 242 -5.58 -4.69 22.24
CA LYS A 242 -4.73 -5.25 23.29
C LYS A 242 -3.25 -5.33 22.81
N ILE A 243 -3.02 -5.82 21.59
CA ILE A 243 -1.68 -5.87 20.98
C ILE A 243 -1.06 -4.47 20.95
N ARG A 244 -1.76 -3.47 20.43
CA ARG A 244 -1.31 -2.07 20.42
C ARG A 244 -0.94 -1.57 21.80
N ASN A 245 -1.81 -1.79 22.78
CA ASN A 245 -1.61 -1.31 24.14
C ASN A 245 -0.39 -1.93 24.84
N VAL A 246 -0.08 -3.21 24.58
CA VAL A 246 1.12 -3.83 25.17
C VAL A 246 2.41 -3.39 24.50
N MET A 247 2.39 -3.09 23.18
CA MET A 247 3.53 -2.49 22.50
C MET A 247 3.89 -1.13 23.13
N ARG A 248 2.89 -0.29 23.44
CA ARG A 248 3.05 1.02 24.10
C ARG A 248 3.64 0.94 25.50
N LYS A 249 3.54 -0.19 26.17
CA LYS A 249 4.22 -0.40 27.47
C LYS A 249 5.73 -0.53 27.33
N VAL A 250 6.23 -0.89 26.14
CA VAL A 250 7.67 -1.02 25.86
C VAL A 250 8.18 0.26 25.17
N ILE A 251 7.45 0.71 24.15
CA ILE A 251 7.76 1.92 23.37
C ILE A 251 6.48 2.77 23.33
N PRO A 252 6.44 3.95 24.01
CA PRO A 252 5.20 4.71 24.23
C PRO A 252 4.44 5.13 22.95
N ASP A 253 5.14 5.36 21.86
CA ASP A 253 4.58 5.75 20.56
C ASP A 253 4.39 4.57 19.58
N ALA A 254 4.62 3.31 20.02
CA ALA A 254 4.37 2.11 19.21
C ALA A 254 2.87 1.74 19.16
N PRO A 255 2.44 1.08 18.06
CA PRO A 255 3.17 0.89 16.82
C PRO A 255 3.33 2.22 16.08
N HIS A 256 4.47 2.44 15.42
CA HIS A 256 4.70 3.64 14.61
C HIS A 256 3.89 3.59 13.32
N GLU A 257 3.55 2.39 12.88
CA GLU A 257 2.70 2.17 11.72
C GLU A 257 1.80 0.95 11.89
N VAL A 258 0.56 1.08 11.43
CA VAL A 258 -0.40 -0.02 11.28
C VAL A 258 -0.66 -0.19 9.79
N LEU A 259 -0.10 -1.26 9.21
CA LEU A 259 -0.21 -1.58 7.79
C LEU A 259 -1.39 -2.51 7.56
N LEU A 260 -2.42 -2.03 6.87
CA LEU A 260 -3.53 -2.86 6.42
C LEU A 260 -3.18 -3.51 5.09
N VAL A 261 -3.19 -4.84 5.05
CA VAL A 261 -3.01 -5.61 3.81
C VAL A 261 -4.38 -5.96 3.24
N LEU A 262 -4.59 -5.59 1.98
CA LEU A 262 -5.82 -5.82 1.23
C LEU A 262 -5.52 -6.65 -0.04
N ASP A 263 -6.48 -7.47 -0.42
CA ASP A 263 -6.45 -8.23 -1.67
C ASP A 263 -7.17 -7.42 -2.77
N GLY A 264 -6.41 -6.84 -3.70
CA GLY A 264 -6.92 -6.02 -4.79
C GLY A 264 -7.83 -6.77 -5.77
N SER A 265 -7.76 -8.10 -5.79
CA SER A 265 -8.63 -8.92 -6.66
C SER A 265 -10.07 -9.03 -6.14
N THR A 266 -10.33 -8.68 -4.90
CA THR A 266 -11.65 -8.82 -4.26
C THR A 266 -12.58 -7.62 -4.48
N GLY A 267 -12.11 -6.54 -5.13
CA GLY A 267 -12.89 -5.37 -5.48
C GLY A 267 -13.58 -4.75 -4.28
N GLN A 268 -14.89 -4.51 -4.36
CA GLN A 268 -15.67 -3.87 -3.29
C GLN A 268 -15.59 -4.58 -1.92
N ASN A 269 -15.24 -5.86 -1.87
CA ASN A 269 -14.97 -6.52 -0.60
C ASN A 269 -13.72 -5.96 0.10
N ALA A 270 -12.67 -5.60 -0.65
CA ALA A 270 -11.49 -4.94 -0.08
C ALA A 270 -11.85 -3.59 0.54
N PHE A 271 -12.74 -2.84 -0.13
CA PHE A 271 -13.28 -1.58 0.38
C PHE A 271 -14.01 -1.76 1.72
N GLN A 272 -14.91 -2.74 1.81
CA GLN A 272 -15.62 -3.02 3.07
C GLN A 272 -14.67 -3.48 4.17
N GLN A 273 -13.65 -4.27 3.85
CA GLN A 273 -12.61 -4.66 4.80
C GLN A 273 -11.85 -3.42 5.32
N ALA A 274 -11.42 -2.52 4.43
CA ALA A 274 -10.76 -1.29 4.84
C ALA A 274 -11.62 -0.49 5.84
N LYS A 275 -12.90 -0.28 5.52
CA LYS A 275 -13.85 0.42 6.39
C LYS A 275 -13.97 -0.22 7.77
N GLU A 276 -14.00 -1.55 7.84
CA GLU A 276 -14.11 -2.26 9.11
C GLU A 276 -12.84 -2.17 9.95
N PHE A 277 -11.68 -2.37 9.33
CA PHE A 277 -10.40 -2.25 10.05
C PHE A 277 -10.15 -0.82 10.54
N MET A 278 -10.54 0.21 9.77
CA MET A 278 -10.42 1.61 10.21
C MET A 278 -11.26 1.94 11.43
N ARG A 279 -12.42 1.29 11.59
CA ARG A 279 -13.24 1.44 12.80
C ARG A 279 -12.61 0.82 14.03
N ALA A 280 -11.68 -0.07 13.82
CA ALA A 280 -11.13 -0.96 14.80
C ALA A 280 -9.77 -0.56 15.31
N THR A 281 -8.95 -0.02 14.43
CA THR A 281 -7.58 0.38 14.74
C THR A 281 -7.19 1.55 13.84
N ASP A 282 -6.20 2.32 14.30
CA ASP A 282 -5.69 3.50 13.59
C ASP A 282 -4.80 3.03 12.42
N ILE A 283 -5.41 2.69 11.28
CA ILE A 283 -4.67 2.32 10.06
C ILE A 283 -3.91 3.55 9.57
N THR A 284 -2.61 3.40 9.33
CA THR A 284 -1.75 4.49 8.88
C THR A 284 -1.19 4.29 7.48
N ALA A 285 -1.24 3.05 6.96
CA ALA A 285 -0.76 2.71 5.63
C ALA A 285 -1.48 1.49 5.04
N LEU A 286 -1.46 1.37 3.72
CA LEU A 286 -2.01 0.25 2.97
C LEU A 286 -0.91 -0.51 2.22
N ALA A 287 -1.07 -1.84 2.16
CA ALA A 287 -0.42 -2.70 1.18
C ALA A 287 -1.50 -3.41 0.37
N VAL A 288 -1.45 -3.30 -0.95
CA VAL A 288 -2.42 -3.94 -1.84
C VAL A 288 -1.74 -5.08 -2.58
N THR A 289 -2.25 -6.29 -2.42
CA THR A 289 -1.69 -7.52 -3.00
C THR A 289 -2.52 -8.01 -4.17
N LYS A 290 -1.98 -8.95 -4.95
CA LYS A 290 -2.67 -9.67 -6.05
C LYS A 290 -3.20 -8.75 -7.15
N LEU A 291 -2.47 -7.66 -7.42
CA LEU A 291 -2.81 -6.76 -8.52
C LEU A 291 -2.49 -7.36 -9.90
N ASP A 292 -1.64 -8.38 -9.94
CA ASP A 292 -1.20 -9.09 -11.16
C ASP A 292 -2.30 -9.92 -11.86
N GLY A 293 -3.39 -10.18 -11.17
CA GLY A 293 -4.49 -11.01 -11.70
C GLY A 293 -5.86 -10.31 -11.74
N SER A 294 -5.93 -9.01 -11.42
CA SER A 294 -7.21 -8.34 -11.15
C SER A 294 -7.55 -7.24 -12.15
N ALA A 295 -8.75 -7.33 -12.76
CA ALA A 295 -9.38 -6.20 -13.46
C ALA A 295 -9.95 -5.12 -12.51
N LYS A 296 -9.74 -5.26 -11.22
CA LYS A 296 -10.40 -4.47 -10.17
C LYS A 296 -9.47 -3.47 -9.47
N GLY A 297 -8.37 -3.10 -10.10
CA GLY A 297 -7.38 -2.17 -9.55
C GLY A 297 -7.94 -0.78 -9.18
N GLY A 298 -9.06 -0.37 -9.76
CA GLY A 298 -9.74 0.89 -9.42
C GLY A 298 -10.21 0.97 -7.98
N VAL A 299 -10.49 -0.17 -7.32
CA VAL A 299 -10.86 -0.19 -5.89
C VAL A 299 -9.81 0.48 -5.01
N VAL A 300 -8.55 0.42 -5.42
CA VAL A 300 -7.42 1.04 -4.70
C VAL A 300 -7.58 2.57 -4.68
N VAL A 301 -7.97 3.16 -5.82
CA VAL A 301 -8.22 4.61 -5.94
C VAL A 301 -9.39 5.00 -5.04
N GLY A 302 -10.51 4.24 -5.09
CA GLY A 302 -11.68 4.48 -4.24
C GLY A 302 -11.35 4.42 -2.74
N ILE A 303 -10.51 3.47 -2.32
CA ILE A 303 -10.09 3.32 -0.91
C ILE A 303 -9.27 4.56 -0.48
N VAL A 304 -8.30 5.00 -1.30
CA VAL A 304 -7.48 6.17 -0.97
C VAL A 304 -8.31 7.45 -0.95
N ASP A 305 -9.16 7.66 -1.95
CA ASP A 305 -10.04 8.85 -2.02
C ASP A 305 -10.95 8.96 -0.79
N GLN A 306 -11.61 7.87 -0.39
CA GLN A 306 -12.57 7.93 0.71
C GLN A 306 -11.93 7.90 2.10
N PHE A 307 -10.85 7.15 2.28
CA PHE A 307 -10.26 6.96 3.61
C PHE A 307 -9.01 7.79 3.86
N ARG A 308 -8.43 8.39 2.82
CA ARG A 308 -7.26 9.26 2.91
C ARG A 308 -6.07 8.59 3.60
N ILE A 309 -5.84 7.29 3.32
CA ILE A 309 -4.73 6.50 3.83
C ILE A 309 -3.74 6.20 2.71
N PRO A 310 -2.41 6.42 2.93
CA PRO A 310 -1.40 6.19 1.89
C PRO A 310 -1.26 4.71 1.55
N ILE A 311 -1.11 4.41 0.27
CA ILE A 311 -0.59 3.12 -0.16
C ILE A 311 0.93 3.19 -0.11
N LYS A 312 1.55 2.25 0.61
CA LYS A 312 3.01 2.15 0.69
C LYS A 312 3.57 1.05 -0.19
N PHE A 313 2.81 -0.05 -0.32
CA PHE A 313 3.30 -1.23 -1.03
C PHE A 313 2.23 -1.81 -1.94
N VAL A 314 2.70 -2.39 -3.05
CA VAL A 314 1.87 -3.17 -3.97
C VAL A 314 2.53 -4.52 -4.25
N GLY A 315 1.72 -5.59 -4.18
CA GLY A 315 2.11 -6.95 -4.53
C GLY A 315 1.62 -7.29 -5.93
N ILE A 316 2.55 -7.66 -6.80
CA ILE A 316 2.33 -7.94 -8.23
C ILE A 316 2.73 -9.36 -8.61
N GLY A 317 2.83 -10.25 -7.64
CA GLY A 317 3.19 -11.64 -7.84
C GLY A 317 3.65 -12.33 -6.56
N GLU A 318 4.11 -13.58 -6.67
CA GLU A 318 4.49 -14.42 -5.52
C GLU A 318 5.97 -14.35 -5.16
N GLY A 319 6.84 -13.93 -6.08
CA GLY A 319 8.27 -13.82 -5.86
C GLY A 319 8.65 -12.82 -4.77
N ILE A 320 9.85 -12.94 -4.23
CA ILE A 320 10.35 -12.06 -3.16
C ILE A 320 10.41 -10.61 -3.61
N ASP A 321 10.76 -10.39 -4.88
CA ASP A 321 10.89 -9.08 -5.51
C ASP A 321 9.56 -8.53 -6.04
N ASP A 322 8.45 -9.27 -5.92
CA ASP A 322 7.12 -8.87 -6.41
C ASP A 322 6.34 -8.01 -5.40
N LEU A 323 6.96 -7.55 -4.34
CA LEU A 323 6.45 -6.49 -3.48
C LEU A 323 7.20 -5.20 -3.81
N LYS A 324 6.47 -4.20 -4.31
CA LYS A 324 7.03 -2.92 -4.75
C LYS A 324 6.59 -1.79 -3.83
N VAL A 325 7.45 -0.78 -3.70
CA VAL A 325 7.04 0.50 -3.12
C VAL A 325 6.06 1.16 -4.09
N PHE A 326 4.98 1.71 -3.57
CA PHE A 326 3.95 2.32 -4.39
C PHE A 326 4.48 3.58 -5.09
N ASN A 327 4.28 3.63 -6.40
CA ASN A 327 4.50 4.79 -7.25
C ASN A 327 3.16 5.12 -7.94
N LYS A 328 2.58 6.30 -7.64
CA LYS A 328 1.25 6.66 -8.12
C LYS A 328 1.19 6.78 -9.65
N ARG A 329 2.23 7.37 -10.31
CA ARG A 329 2.24 7.53 -11.77
C ARG A 329 2.41 6.21 -12.50
N GLU A 330 3.30 5.34 -11.99
CA GLU A 330 3.46 4.00 -12.54
C GLU A 330 2.19 3.18 -12.35
N PHE A 331 1.53 3.30 -11.18
CA PHE A 331 0.28 2.62 -10.91
C PHE A 331 -0.83 3.11 -11.86
N VAL A 332 -1.06 4.42 -11.96
CA VAL A 332 -2.06 5.00 -12.87
C VAL A 332 -1.70 4.70 -14.32
N GLY A 333 -0.43 4.81 -14.71
CA GLY A 333 0.05 4.42 -16.04
C GLY A 333 -0.21 2.95 -16.35
N SER A 334 -0.11 2.08 -15.34
CA SER A 334 -0.43 0.65 -15.49
C SER A 334 -1.93 0.38 -15.61
N LEU A 335 -2.78 1.20 -14.99
CA LEU A 335 -4.23 1.13 -15.17
C LEU A 335 -4.65 1.64 -16.56
N PHE A 336 -3.89 2.54 -17.20
CA PHE A 336 -4.25 3.27 -18.41
C PHE A 336 -3.07 3.33 -19.41
N SER A 337 -2.63 2.19 -19.94
CA SER A 337 -1.51 2.13 -20.91
C SER A 337 -1.92 2.65 -22.29
N LYS A 338 -1.09 3.54 -22.89
CA LYS A 338 -1.32 4.04 -24.26
C LYS A 338 -1.20 2.94 -25.33
N ASP A 339 -0.44 1.90 -25.06
CA ASP A 339 -0.22 0.79 -26.01
C ASP A 339 -1.47 -0.06 -26.27
N ASP A 340 -2.52 0.14 -25.44
CA ASP A 340 -3.79 -0.57 -25.57
C ASP A 340 -4.85 0.22 -26.39
N ILE A 341 -4.52 1.44 -26.86
CA ILE A 341 -5.43 2.35 -27.57
C ILE A 341 -5.23 2.30 -29.11
N VAL A 342 -4.17 1.63 -29.61
CA VAL A 342 -3.84 1.53 -31.04
C VAL A 342 -4.36 0.25 -31.65
#